data_f7ee5db1136a07b9cb8c903819630b6a
#
_entry.id   f7ee5db1136a07b9cb8c903819630b6a
#
_cell.length_a   1.000
_cell.length_b   1.000
_cell.length_c   1.000
_cell.angle_alpha   90.00
_cell.angle_beta   90.00
_cell.angle_gamma   90.00
#
_symmetry.space_group_name_H-M   'P 1'
#
loop_
_entity.id
_entity.type
_entity.pdbx_description
1 polymer ?
#
loop_
_entity_poly.entity_id
_entity_poly.type
_entity_poly.pdbx_seq_one_letter_code
_entity_poly.pdbx_strand_id
1 'polypeptide(L)'
;MNADGTTRIYSIWDQSIPYVQNSGQEGGLPEELSYGTEYGREAINRALQSANPYDIVPSRDTEGHGTFMAGVACGNEDAAQEFSGIAPLAELVVVKCKAAKRNIRDYYGIDPDVPCFMENDIM
;
A
#
# COMPACT_ATOMS: atom_id res chain seq x y z
N MET A 1 -13.06 -5.07 4.01
CA MET A 1 -14.04 -4.11 3.43
C MET A 1 -15.17 -3.88 4.43
N ASN A 2 -15.80 -2.74 4.33
CA ASN A 2 -17.05 -2.46 5.07
C ASN A 2 -18.22 -3.30 4.49
N ALA A 3 -19.31 -3.39 5.24
CA ALA A 3 -20.51 -4.13 4.81
C ALA A 3 -21.14 -3.57 3.52
N ASP A 4 -20.95 -2.29 3.23
CA ASP A 4 -21.42 -1.61 2.01
C ASP A 4 -20.48 -1.77 0.80
N GLY A 5 -19.40 -2.54 0.93
CA GLY A 5 -18.41 -2.76 -0.12
C GLY A 5 -17.33 -1.69 -0.24
N THR A 6 -17.34 -0.67 0.62
CA THR A 6 -16.30 0.35 0.63
C THR A 6 -15.05 -0.11 1.38
N THR A 7 -13.91 0.56 1.12
CA THR A 7 -12.65 0.21 1.78
C THR A 7 -12.57 0.73 3.21
N ARG A 8 -11.89 -0.03 4.07
CA ARG A 8 -11.42 0.42 5.38
C ARG A 8 -10.02 1.04 5.33
N ILE A 9 -9.38 1.02 4.15
CA ILE A 9 -8.10 1.71 3.96
C ILE A 9 -8.38 3.20 3.83
N TYR A 10 -7.80 3.99 4.71
CA TYR A 10 -7.89 5.45 4.69
C TYR A 10 -7.05 6.03 3.55
N SER A 11 -5.80 5.62 3.48
CA SER A 11 -4.89 5.97 2.38
C SER A 11 -3.81 4.91 2.16
N ILE A 12 -3.25 4.89 0.95
CA ILE A 12 -2.06 4.13 0.57
C ILE A 12 -1.02 5.12 0.08
N TRP A 13 0.12 5.21 0.76
CA TRP A 13 1.30 5.91 0.25
C TRP A 13 2.27 4.91 -0.35
N ASP A 14 2.38 4.90 -1.68
CA ASP A 14 3.34 4.06 -2.40
C ASP A 14 4.59 4.87 -2.73
N GLN A 15 5.67 4.62 -2.02
CA GLN A 15 6.95 5.30 -2.20
C GLN A 15 7.65 4.93 -3.52
N SER A 16 7.23 3.84 -4.17
CA SER A 16 7.81 3.36 -5.42
C SER A 16 7.22 4.00 -6.67
N ILE A 17 6.04 4.65 -6.54
CA ILE A 17 5.33 5.30 -7.65
C ILE A 17 5.64 6.78 -7.63
N PRO A 18 6.38 7.32 -8.65
CA PRO A 18 6.64 8.75 -8.74
C PRO A 18 5.35 9.54 -8.95
N TYR A 19 5.15 10.61 -8.18
CA TYR A 19 4.09 11.56 -8.46
C TYR A 19 4.50 12.50 -9.61
N VAL A 20 3.66 12.59 -10.63
CA VAL A 20 3.84 13.52 -11.75
C VAL A 20 2.68 14.50 -11.74
N GLN A 21 2.99 15.75 -11.44
CA GLN A 21 1.99 16.83 -11.41
C GLN A 21 1.35 17.00 -12.81
N ASN A 22 0.03 17.13 -12.84
CA ASN A 22 -0.75 17.30 -14.07
C ASN A 22 -0.72 16.11 -15.07
N SER A 23 -0.40 14.92 -14.61
CA SER A 23 -0.39 13.72 -15.46
C SER A 23 -1.76 13.09 -15.68
N GLY A 24 -2.82 13.60 -15.04
CA GLY A 24 -4.13 12.94 -15.02
C GLY A 24 -4.18 11.66 -14.18
N GLN A 25 -3.09 11.33 -13.48
CA GLN A 25 -3.06 10.20 -12.55
C GLN A 25 -3.95 10.48 -11.34
N GLU A 26 -4.65 9.46 -10.91
CA GLU A 26 -5.26 9.45 -9.58
C GLU A 26 -4.16 9.44 -8.51
N GLY A 27 -4.42 10.12 -7.41
CA GLY A 27 -3.45 10.24 -6.33
C GLY A 27 -2.80 11.63 -6.25
N GLY A 28 -2.07 11.86 -5.18
CA GLY A 28 -1.44 13.13 -4.87
C GLY A 28 -0.07 12.97 -4.22
N LEU A 29 0.63 14.09 -4.03
CA LEU A 29 1.76 14.12 -3.11
C LEU A 29 1.23 14.05 -1.68
N PRO A 30 1.80 13.19 -0.82
CA PRO A 30 1.49 13.21 0.60
C PRO A 30 1.82 14.59 1.19
N GLU A 31 1.02 15.01 2.15
CA GLU A 31 1.27 16.26 2.87
C GLU A 31 2.64 16.19 3.56
N GLU A 32 3.46 17.21 3.42
CA GLU A 32 4.82 17.31 3.98
C GLU A 32 5.89 16.38 3.37
N LEU A 33 5.54 15.55 2.38
CA LEU A 33 6.50 14.65 1.73
C LEU A 33 6.71 15.04 0.26
N SER A 34 7.92 14.79 -0.23
CA SER A 34 8.33 15.24 -1.57
C SER A 34 8.46 14.10 -2.60
N TYR A 35 8.04 12.89 -2.26
CA TYR A 35 8.17 11.71 -3.13
C TYR A 35 7.07 10.68 -2.88
N GLY A 36 6.94 9.75 -3.82
CA GLY A 36 5.88 8.75 -3.79
C GLY A 36 4.53 9.32 -4.20
N THR A 37 3.53 8.47 -4.24
CA THR A 37 2.15 8.86 -4.56
C THR A 37 1.22 8.34 -3.48
N GLU A 38 0.35 9.20 -2.98
CA GLU A 38 -0.70 8.85 -2.03
C GLU A 38 -2.03 8.70 -2.75
N TYR A 39 -2.72 7.61 -2.47
CA TYR A 39 -4.07 7.31 -2.93
C TYR A 39 -5.02 7.33 -1.75
N GLY A 40 -5.91 8.30 -1.72
CA GLY A 40 -6.92 8.43 -0.67
C GLY A 40 -8.07 7.43 -0.83
N ARG A 41 -8.91 7.35 0.19
CA ARG A 41 -10.08 6.46 0.26
C ARG A 41 -10.99 6.52 -0.97
N GLU A 42 -11.21 7.72 -1.50
CA GLU A 42 -12.08 7.90 -2.67
C GLU A 42 -11.50 7.23 -3.92
N ALA A 43 -10.20 7.38 -4.17
CA ALA A 43 -9.53 6.72 -5.29
C ALA A 43 -9.57 5.19 -5.14
N ILE A 44 -9.37 4.69 -3.92
CA ILE A 44 -9.43 3.25 -3.62
C ILE A 44 -10.85 2.72 -3.84
N ASN A 45 -11.88 3.42 -3.38
CA ASN A 45 -13.27 3.02 -3.61
C ASN A 45 -13.64 3.02 -5.10
N ARG A 46 -13.18 4.03 -5.87
CA ARG A 46 -13.37 4.01 -7.33
C ARG A 46 -12.67 2.82 -7.98
N ALA A 47 -11.45 2.50 -7.54
CA ALA A 47 -10.73 1.34 -8.03
C ALA A 47 -11.48 0.03 -7.76
N LEU A 48 -12.03 -0.14 -6.56
CA LEU A 48 -12.81 -1.33 -6.19
C LEU A 48 -14.09 -1.51 -7.03
N GLN A 49 -14.66 -0.42 -7.56
CA GLN A 49 -15.83 -0.44 -8.42
C GLN A 49 -15.49 -0.55 -9.91
N SER A 50 -14.21 -0.41 -10.26
CA SER A 50 -13.74 -0.45 -11.64
C SER A 50 -13.51 -1.87 -12.13
N ALA A 51 -13.69 -2.11 -13.42
CA ALA A 51 -13.31 -3.36 -14.08
C ALA A 51 -11.76 -3.55 -14.07
N ASN A 52 -11.01 -2.45 -14.06
CA ASN A 52 -9.54 -2.45 -14.04
C ASN A 52 -9.04 -1.59 -12.86
N PRO A 53 -9.06 -2.10 -11.62
CA PRO A 53 -8.73 -1.32 -10.43
C PRO A 53 -7.29 -0.75 -10.45
N TYR A 54 -6.37 -1.44 -11.08
CA TYR A 54 -4.96 -1.03 -11.16
C TYR A 54 -4.68 0.11 -12.15
N ASP A 55 -5.64 0.48 -13.00
CA ASP A 55 -5.54 1.69 -13.81
C ASP A 55 -5.77 2.95 -12.95
N ILE A 56 -6.48 2.79 -11.83
CA ILE A 56 -6.78 3.88 -10.88
C ILE A 56 -5.78 3.90 -9.73
N VAL A 57 -5.56 2.75 -9.08
CA VAL A 57 -4.59 2.59 -7.99
C VAL A 57 -3.58 1.51 -8.38
N PRO A 58 -2.46 1.88 -9.03
CA PRO A 58 -1.49 0.91 -9.54
C PRO A 58 -0.61 0.26 -8.48
N SER A 59 -0.74 0.67 -7.22
CA SER A 59 0.00 0.07 -6.11
C SER A 59 -0.35 -1.40 -5.93
N ARG A 60 0.67 -2.27 -5.88
CA ARG A 60 0.50 -3.73 -5.76
C ARG A 60 1.43 -4.30 -4.71
N ASP A 61 0.94 -5.25 -3.95
CA ASP A 61 1.77 -6.11 -3.12
C ASP A 61 2.17 -7.35 -3.96
N THR A 62 3.40 -7.36 -4.46
CA THR A 62 3.91 -8.43 -5.33
C THR A 62 4.43 -9.64 -4.56
N GLU A 63 4.73 -9.47 -3.27
CA GLU A 63 5.26 -10.54 -2.41
C GLU A 63 4.19 -11.15 -1.50
N GLY A 64 3.12 -10.40 -1.23
CA GLY A 64 1.99 -10.83 -0.42
C GLY A 64 2.21 -10.72 1.10
N HIS A 65 3.42 -10.40 1.56
CA HIS A 65 3.72 -10.31 2.99
C HIS A 65 2.94 -9.19 3.68
N GLY A 66 2.90 -7.99 3.12
CA GLY A 66 2.16 -6.85 3.65
C GLY A 66 0.65 -7.12 3.72
N THR A 67 0.11 -7.73 2.66
CA THR A 67 -1.29 -8.15 2.61
C THR A 67 -1.61 -9.19 3.68
N PHE A 68 -0.73 -10.17 3.87
CA PHE A 68 -0.88 -11.18 4.92
C PHE A 68 -0.87 -10.54 6.32
N MET A 69 0.09 -9.66 6.61
CA MET A 69 0.18 -8.96 7.89
C MET A 69 -1.04 -8.07 8.16
N ALA A 70 -1.52 -7.35 7.15
CA ALA A 70 -2.75 -6.56 7.25
C ALA A 70 -3.97 -7.45 7.52
N GLY A 71 -4.03 -8.62 6.91
CA GLY A 71 -5.08 -9.62 7.14
C GLY A 71 -5.09 -10.12 8.58
N VAL A 72 -3.93 -10.48 9.13
CA VAL A 72 -3.80 -10.91 10.53
C VAL A 72 -4.18 -9.79 11.51
N ALA A 73 -3.76 -8.56 11.21
CA ALA A 73 -4.06 -7.42 12.07
C ALA A 73 -5.53 -7.00 12.01
N CYS A 74 -6.09 -6.88 10.82
CA CYS A 74 -7.37 -6.20 10.59
C CYS A 74 -8.29 -6.93 9.59
N GLY A 75 -8.06 -8.20 9.29
CA GLY A 75 -8.92 -8.97 8.40
C GLY A 75 -10.37 -8.98 8.88
N ASN A 76 -11.31 -8.95 7.95
CA ASN A 76 -12.74 -9.07 8.29
C ASN A 76 -13.00 -10.42 8.95
N GLU A 77 -14.00 -10.45 9.80
CA GLU A 77 -14.52 -11.69 10.34
C GLU A 77 -15.09 -12.56 9.20
N ASP A 78 -14.64 -13.80 9.13
CA ASP A 78 -15.16 -14.84 8.25
C ASP A 78 -15.60 -16.03 9.10
N ALA A 79 -16.89 -16.11 9.38
CA ALA A 79 -17.44 -17.16 10.22
C ALA A 79 -17.32 -18.56 9.57
N ALA A 80 -17.22 -18.64 8.24
CA ALA A 80 -17.10 -19.92 7.53
C ALA A 80 -15.69 -20.51 7.66
N GLN A 81 -14.70 -19.65 7.82
CA GLN A 81 -13.28 -20.04 8.02
C GLN A 81 -12.85 -19.96 9.48
N GLU A 82 -13.73 -19.58 10.38
CA GLU A 82 -13.43 -19.33 11.81
C GLU A 82 -12.24 -18.36 11.98
N PHE A 83 -12.16 -17.36 11.09
CA PHE A 83 -11.08 -16.40 11.06
C PHE A 83 -11.58 -14.98 11.36
N SER A 84 -10.81 -14.25 12.14
CA SER A 84 -10.94 -12.80 12.30
C SER A 84 -9.56 -12.21 12.54
N GLY A 85 -9.28 -11.05 11.97
CA GLY A 85 -8.13 -10.24 12.39
C GLY A 85 -8.30 -9.78 13.84
N ILE A 86 -7.21 -9.33 14.44
CA ILE A 86 -7.20 -8.84 15.84
C ILE A 86 -8.11 -7.62 16.02
N ALA A 87 -8.13 -6.74 15.01
CA ALA A 87 -8.93 -5.52 15.00
C ALA A 87 -9.76 -5.42 13.71
N PRO A 88 -10.82 -6.24 13.52
CA PRO A 88 -11.52 -6.38 12.25
C PRO A 88 -12.31 -5.12 11.83
N LEU A 89 -12.51 -4.16 12.71
CA LEU A 89 -13.16 -2.88 12.42
C LEU A 89 -12.19 -1.70 12.29
N ALA A 90 -10.88 -1.94 12.43
CA ALA A 90 -9.89 -0.88 12.31
C ALA A 90 -9.81 -0.32 10.87
N GLU A 91 -9.54 0.97 10.79
CA GLU A 91 -9.12 1.62 9.55
C GLU A 91 -7.60 1.48 9.39
N LEU A 92 -7.15 1.43 8.14
CA LEU A 92 -5.73 1.24 7.82
C LEU A 92 -5.18 2.45 7.08
N VAL A 93 -3.96 2.83 7.44
CA VAL A 93 -3.06 3.63 6.60
C VAL A 93 -1.94 2.70 6.15
N VAL A 94 -1.74 2.61 4.85
CA VAL A 94 -0.78 1.67 4.28
C VAL A 94 0.39 2.46 3.70
N VAL A 95 1.60 2.09 4.09
CA VAL A 95 2.83 2.63 3.50
C VAL A 95 3.55 1.49 2.78
N LYS A 96 3.66 1.59 1.46
CA LYS A 96 4.47 0.68 0.67
C LYS A 96 5.85 1.29 0.47
N CYS A 97 6.83 0.75 1.17
CA CYS A 97 8.20 1.20 1.11
C CYS A 97 8.83 0.92 -0.26
N LYS A 98 9.62 1.84 -0.76
CA LYS A 98 10.47 1.60 -1.93
C LYS A 98 11.67 0.75 -1.54
N ALA A 99 12.07 -0.16 -2.43
CA ALA A 99 13.27 -0.94 -2.24
C ALA A 99 14.54 -0.05 -2.27
N ALA A 100 15.53 -0.43 -1.47
CA ALA A 100 16.83 0.24 -1.47
C ALA A 100 17.49 0.18 -2.85
N LYS A 101 18.12 1.29 -3.25
CA LYS A 101 18.80 1.40 -4.53
C LYS A 101 19.97 0.41 -4.63
N ARG A 102 20.28 -0.02 -5.87
CA ARG A 102 21.33 -1.01 -6.13
C ARG A 102 22.68 -0.60 -5.54
N ASN A 103 23.10 0.64 -5.70
CA ASN A 103 24.38 1.12 -5.16
C ASN A 103 24.49 1.00 -3.63
N ILE A 104 23.40 1.12 -2.92
CA ILE A 104 23.35 0.93 -1.46
C ILE A 104 23.46 -0.54 -1.12
N ARG A 105 22.73 -1.38 -1.83
CA ARG A 105 22.82 -2.84 -1.67
C ARG A 105 24.23 -3.34 -1.95
N ASP A 106 24.86 -2.88 -3.02
CA ASP A 106 26.23 -3.23 -3.39
C ASP A 106 27.23 -2.78 -2.30
N TYR A 107 27.04 -1.58 -1.75
CA TYR A 107 27.90 -1.05 -0.68
C TYR A 107 27.86 -1.90 0.59
N TYR A 108 26.67 -2.39 0.97
CA TYR A 108 26.47 -3.22 2.16
C TYR A 108 26.55 -4.72 1.88
N GLY A 109 26.84 -5.13 0.65
CA GLY A 109 26.94 -6.54 0.27
C GLY A 109 25.61 -7.30 0.38
N ILE A 110 24.48 -6.62 0.17
CA ILE A 110 23.15 -7.22 0.27
C ILE A 110 22.79 -7.87 -1.05
N ASP A 111 22.42 -9.14 -1.00
CA ASP A 111 21.97 -9.91 -2.16
C ASP A 111 20.78 -9.19 -2.85
N PRO A 112 20.77 -9.12 -4.20
CA PRO A 112 19.70 -8.50 -4.98
C PRO A 112 18.30 -9.05 -4.67
N ASP A 113 18.21 -10.33 -4.33
CA ASP A 113 16.95 -11.03 -4.10
C ASP A 113 16.40 -10.86 -2.67
N VAL A 114 17.20 -10.29 -1.77
CA VAL A 114 16.75 -10.04 -0.39
C VAL A 114 16.00 -8.71 -0.30
N PRO A 115 14.77 -8.68 0.24
CA PRO A 115 14.07 -7.42 0.51
C PRO A 115 14.90 -6.50 1.41
N CYS A 116 15.14 -5.28 0.96
CA CYS A 116 15.93 -4.29 1.69
C CYS A 116 15.34 -2.90 1.49
N PHE A 117 15.10 -2.20 2.59
CA PHE A 117 14.52 -0.87 2.63
C PHE A 117 15.43 0.09 3.37
N MET A 118 15.35 1.38 3.05
CA MET A 118 16.09 2.40 3.77
C MET A 118 15.34 2.82 5.04
N GLU A 119 16.05 2.90 6.15
CA GLU A 119 15.47 3.34 7.42
C GLU A 119 14.84 4.74 7.30
N ASN A 120 15.46 5.65 6.57
CA ASN A 120 14.95 7.01 6.35
C ASN A 120 13.62 7.05 5.61
N ASP A 121 13.28 5.99 4.86
CA ASP A 121 12.01 5.91 4.13
C ASP A 121 10.90 5.32 5.01
N ILE A 122 11.23 4.80 6.20
CA ILE A 122 10.31 4.21 7.16
C ILE A 122 9.97 5.20 8.28
N MET A 123 10.92 6.05 8.63
CA MET A 123 10.74 7.11 9.63
C MET A 123 10.17 8.37 9.01
#